data_86c8990af0bd7b4f74144eb524213e22
#
_entry.id   86c8990af0bd7b4f74144eb524213e22
#
_cell.length_a   1.000
_cell.length_b   1.000
_cell.length_c   1.000
_cell.angle_alpha   90.00
_cell.angle_beta   90.00
_cell.angle_gamma   90.00
#
_symmetry.space_group_name_H-M   'P 1'
#
loop_
_entity.id
_entity.type
_entity.pdbx_description
1 polymer ?
#
loop_
_entity_poly.entity_id
_entity_poly.type
_entity_poly.pdbx_seq_one_letter_code
_entity_poly.pdbx_strand_id
1 'polypeptide(L)'
;PLFVRAYNQLVLTEAGKMYVRAASEVVSIKKNLYQNIHALLGKSHISLGITSQLGLKMLTTVIPKIKAQYPQVIIEITEGNASTITKMIQEENIDCAVMAVMGTENFSPSDVTILGEETLLLAIPKNHDFAKKYTGDSVSWNAIFEDLKDANFLLSKKGSSIRTIIDYVFTAHDFQPNTMFQTNSILTTRAMVGMGIGVTFIGKSCVSDEDKIKYYRLNPHAVRQIAFVQRKNWVLHDPEQTLKNSIKNYFYQKTIQSLIRGDEEYLEGTDSYGFRVKK
;
A
#
# COMPACT_ATOMS: atom_id res chain seq x y z
N PRO A 1 -35.07 -1.48 18.25
CA PRO A 1 -33.91 -2.36 18.29
C PRO A 1 -32.75 -1.77 17.48
N LEU A 2 -31.51 -1.96 17.94
CA LEU A 2 -30.32 -1.49 17.22
C LEU A 2 -29.89 -2.48 16.12
N PHE A 3 -30.36 -3.71 16.19
CA PHE A 3 -30.07 -4.78 15.24
C PHE A 3 -31.35 -5.46 14.77
N VAL A 4 -31.34 -5.94 13.54
CA VAL A 4 -32.32 -6.84 12.96
C VAL A 4 -31.63 -8.07 12.40
N ARG A 5 -32.32 -9.19 12.39
CA ARG A 5 -31.83 -10.42 11.75
C ARG A 5 -32.30 -10.43 10.30
N ALA A 6 -31.37 -10.35 9.36
CA ALA A 6 -31.66 -10.44 7.94
C ALA A 6 -30.73 -11.49 7.31
N TYR A 7 -31.27 -12.43 6.53
CA TYR A 7 -30.51 -13.48 5.82
C TYR A 7 -29.50 -14.22 6.69
N ASN A 8 -29.90 -14.63 7.91
CA ASN A 8 -29.05 -15.28 8.91
C ASN A 8 -27.86 -14.43 9.44
N GLN A 9 -27.86 -13.13 9.22
CA GLN A 9 -26.87 -12.18 9.73
C GLN A 9 -27.53 -11.13 10.62
N LEU A 10 -26.79 -10.61 11.60
CA LEU A 10 -27.17 -9.44 12.38
C LEU A 10 -26.79 -8.18 11.60
N VAL A 11 -27.77 -7.38 11.23
CA VAL A 11 -27.60 -6.13 10.51
C VAL A 11 -28.03 -4.96 11.38
N LEU A 12 -27.28 -3.86 11.35
CA LEU A 12 -27.66 -2.63 12.06
C LEU A 12 -28.90 -2.00 11.42
N THR A 13 -29.84 -1.60 12.27
CA THR A 13 -30.93 -0.70 11.89
C THR A 13 -30.40 0.72 11.67
N GLU A 14 -31.21 1.65 11.14
CA GLU A 14 -30.82 3.07 11.10
C GLU A 14 -30.51 3.62 12.49
N ALA A 15 -31.32 3.28 13.50
CA ALA A 15 -31.05 3.61 14.89
C ALA A 15 -29.73 2.96 15.39
N GLY A 16 -29.45 1.72 14.97
CA GLY A 16 -28.18 1.03 15.24
C GLY A 16 -26.99 1.75 14.64
N LYS A 17 -27.08 2.19 13.40
CA LYS A 17 -26.01 2.97 12.73
C LYS A 17 -25.78 4.31 13.44
N MET A 18 -26.83 5.01 13.84
CA MET A 18 -26.72 6.26 14.63
C MET A 18 -26.04 6.00 15.97
N TYR A 19 -26.42 4.95 16.68
CA TYR A 19 -25.83 4.57 17.96
C TYR A 19 -24.34 4.23 17.81
N VAL A 20 -23.97 3.40 16.84
CA VAL A 20 -22.58 3.02 16.60
C VAL A 20 -21.74 4.25 16.26
N ARG A 21 -22.27 5.19 15.44
CA ARG A 21 -21.56 6.43 15.13
C ARG A 21 -21.27 7.25 16.38
N ALA A 22 -22.29 7.49 17.21
CA ALA A 22 -22.12 8.23 18.46
C ALA A 22 -21.18 7.51 19.45
N ALA A 23 -21.31 6.20 19.59
CA ALA A 23 -20.43 5.41 20.44
C ALA A 23 -18.96 5.46 19.96
N SER A 24 -18.72 5.41 18.65
CA SER A 24 -17.37 5.56 18.07
C SER A 24 -16.78 6.91 18.39
N GLU A 25 -17.57 8.00 18.32
CA GLU A 25 -17.09 9.34 18.67
C GLU A 25 -16.68 9.43 20.16
N VAL A 26 -17.45 8.82 21.07
CA VAL A 26 -17.12 8.77 22.51
C VAL A 26 -15.83 7.98 22.75
N VAL A 27 -15.66 6.84 22.06
CA VAL A 27 -14.43 6.03 22.15
C VAL A 27 -13.22 6.81 21.64
N SER A 28 -13.37 7.56 20.53
CA SER A 28 -12.34 8.42 19.98
C SER A 28 -11.92 9.53 20.95
N ILE A 29 -12.89 10.22 21.55
CA ILE A 29 -12.64 11.25 22.57
C ILE A 29 -11.86 10.67 23.74
N LYS A 30 -12.27 9.51 24.26
CA LYS A 30 -11.59 8.81 25.33
C LYS A 30 -10.16 8.44 24.95
N LYS A 31 -9.95 7.88 23.76
CA LYS A 31 -8.60 7.52 23.26
C LYS A 31 -7.70 8.75 23.19
N ASN A 32 -8.19 9.86 22.62
CA ASN A 32 -7.46 11.10 22.53
C ASN A 32 -7.09 11.67 23.91
N LEU A 33 -8.02 11.60 24.87
CA LEU A 33 -7.73 12.06 26.25
C LEU A 33 -6.58 11.27 26.87
N TYR A 34 -6.59 9.94 26.78
CA TYR A 34 -5.49 9.12 27.30
C TYR A 34 -4.18 9.38 26.59
N GLN A 35 -4.20 9.54 25.26
CA GLN A 35 -2.99 9.90 24.50
C GLN A 35 -2.43 11.26 24.95
N ASN A 36 -3.28 12.25 25.16
CA ASN A 36 -2.88 13.57 25.65
C ASN A 36 -2.25 13.48 27.06
N ILE A 37 -2.85 12.71 27.96
CA ILE A 37 -2.30 12.48 29.32
C ILE A 37 -0.94 11.78 29.23
N HIS A 38 -0.80 10.75 28.40
CA HIS A 38 0.47 10.04 28.21
C HIS A 38 1.55 10.94 27.60
N ALA A 39 1.17 11.80 26.64
CA ALA A 39 2.08 12.76 26.04
C ALA A 39 2.64 13.76 27.07
N LEU A 40 1.81 14.25 28.01
CA LEU A 40 2.24 15.09 29.10
C LEU A 40 3.27 14.38 30.01
N LEU A 41 3.22 13.06 30.10
CA LEU A 41 4.15 12.23 30.85
C LEU A 41 5.38 11.79 30.02
N GLY A 42 5.51 12.27 28.79
CA GLY A 42 6.57 11.89 27.85
C GLY A 42 6.47 10.43 27.34
N LYS A 43 5.29 9.78 27.49
CA LYS A 43 5.05 8.37 27.17
C LYS A 43 4.06 8.23 25.99
N SER A 44 4.35 8.85 24.86
CA SER A 44 3.51 8.68 23.66
C SER A 44 3.52 7.24 23.18
N HIS A 45 2.35 6.76 22.74
CA HIS A 45 2.16 5.48 22.08
C HIS A 45 1.52 5.74 20.72
N ILE A 46 2.19 5.30 19.65
CA ILE A 46 1.77 5.51 18.26
C ILE A 46 1.54 4.15 17.61
N SER A 47 0.31 3.89 17.16
CA SER A 47 -0.01 2.71 16.37
C SER A 47 0.04 3.04 14.87
N LEU A 48 1.05 2.48 14.18
CA LEU A 48 1.36 2.74 12.78
C LEU A 48 1.05 1.52 11.92
N GLY A 49 0.12 1.68 10.98
CA GLY A 49 -0.17 0.70 9.94
C GLY A 49 0.80 0.83 8.76
N ILE A 50 1.20 -0.30 8.18
CA ILE A 50 1.98 -0.32 6.94
C ILE A 50 1.43 -1.35 5.96
N THR A 51 1.49 -1.03 4.67
CA THR A 51 1.24 -2.00 3.61
C THR A 51 2.57 -2.44 3.02
N SER A 52 2.89 -3.73 3.18
CA SER A 52 4.01 -4.43 2.55
C SER A 52 5.42 -3.83 2.74
N GLN A 53 6.38 -4.29 1.94
CA GLN A 53 7.82 -3.98 2.05
C GLN A 53 8.19 -2.50 1.85
N LEU A 54 7.34 -1.70 1.20
CA LEU A 54 7.57 -0.25 1.09
C LEU A 54 7.69 0.38 2.48
N GLY A 55 6.77 0.02 3.39
CA GLY A 55 6.81 0.46 4.77
C GLY A 55 8.04 -0.04 5.52
N LEU A 56 8.45 -1.29 5.32
CA LEU A 56 9.59 -1.86 6.04
C LEU A 56 10.90 -1.07 5.77
N LYS A 57 11.21 -0.76 4.51
CA LYS A 57 12.39 0.05 4.17
C LYS A 57 12.33 1.46 4.78
N MET A 58 11.15 2.07 4.83
CA MET A 58 10.95 3.36 5.49
C MET A 58 11.18 3.24 7.00
N LEU A 59 10.62 2.23 7.65
CA LEU A 59 10.75 2.04 9.10
C LEU A 59 12.21 1.93 9.55
N THR A 60 13.05 1.18 8.83
CA THR A 60 14.47 1.03 9.19
C THR A 60 15.24 2.36 9.16
N THR A 61 14.74 3.35 8.43
CA THR A 61 15.34 4.69 8.36
C THR A 61 14.71 5.67 9.34
N VAL A 62 13.39 5.60 9.53
CA VAL A 62 12.63 6.60 10.29
C VAL A 62 12.63 6.26 11.79
N ILE A 63 12.41 5.00 12.18
CA ILE A 63 12.29 4.62 13.59
C ILE A 63 13.54 4.96 14.42
N PRO A 64 14.78 4.67 13.96
CA PRO A 64 15.98 5.05 14.74
C PRO A 64 16.06 6.54 15.04
N LYS A 65 15.65 7.42 14.09
CA LYS A 65 15.65 8.87 14.28
C LYS A 65 14.64 9.31 15.35
N ILE A 66 13.44 8.73 15.33
CA ILE A 66 12.42 9.01 16.33
C ILE A 66 12.87 8.53 17.70
N LYS A 67 13.42 7.33 17.80
CA LYS A 67 13.89 6.75 19.07
C LYS A 67 15.09 7.51 19.67
N ALA A 68 15.94 8.10 18.83
CA ALA A 68 17.05 8.94 19.29
C ALA A 68 16.53 10.24 19.93
N GLN A 69 15.46 10.84 19.40
CA GLN A 69 14.87 12.09 19.91
C GLN A 69 13.87 11.84 21.04
N TYR A 70 13.11 10.75 20.96
CA TYR A 70 12.05 10.38 21.91
C TYR A 70 12.22 8.93 22.37
N PRO A 71 13.17 8.63 23.27
CA PRO A 71 13.49 7.26 23.69
C PRO A 71 12.29 6.51 24.32
N GLN A 72 11.41 7.24 24.99
CA GLN A 72 10.25 6.69 25.71
C GLN A 72 9.03 6.40 24.81
N VAL A 73 9.01 6.91 23.56
CA VAL A 73 7.89 6.67 22.65
C VAL A 73 7.82 5.20 22.28
N ILE A 74 6.63 4.62 22.39
CA ILE A 74 6.33 3.27 21.88
C ILE A 74 5.71 3.42 20.50
N ILE A 75 6.26 2.73 19.52
CA ILE A 75 5.68 2.65 18.16
C ILE A 75 5.29 1.20 17.92
N GLU A 76 3.99 0.96 17.86
CA GLU A 76 3.41 -0.34 17.53
C GLU A 76 3.14 -0.40 16.03
N ILE A 77 3.64 -1.43 15.35
CA ILE A 77 3.54 -1.57 13.91
C ILE A 77 2.56 -2.69 13.58
N THR A 78 1.57 -2.36 12.74
CA THR A 78 0.61 -3.32 12.20
C THR A 78 0.81 -3.46 10.70
N GLU A 79 1.11 -4.68 10.25
CA GLU A 79 1.21 -4.99 8.83
C GLU A 79 -0.12 -5.52 8.29
N GLY A 80 -0.52 -5.06 7.10
CA GLY A 80 -1.74 -5.51 6.45
C GLY A 80 -1.80 -5.15 4.97
N ASN A 81 -2.84 -5.63 4.28
CA ASN A 81 -3.15 -5.15 2.94
C ASN A 81 -3.91 -3.81 3.02
N ALA A 82 -4.07 -3.15 1.86
CA ALA A 82 -4.67 -1.81 1.82
C ALA A 82 -6.08 -1.78 2.42
N SER A 83 -6.93 -2.77 2.13
CA SER A 83 -8.30 -2.79 2.67
C SER A 83 -8.35 -3.02 4.17
N THR A 84 -7.48 -3.86 4.71
CA THR A 84 -7.37 -4.11 6.16
C THR A 84 -6.92 -2.86 6.89
N ILE A 85 -5.85 -2.21 6.41
CA ILE A 85 -5.32 -0.99 7.02
C ILE A 85 -6.33 0.16 6.91
N THR A 86 -7.01 0.32 5.77
CA THR A 86 -8.09 1.31 5.62
C THR A 86 -9.18 1.12 6.68
N LYS A 87 -9.65 -0.11 6.86
CA LYS A 87 -10.65 -0.43 7.87
C LYS A 87 -10.16 -0.10 9.28
N MET A 88 -8.92 -0.46 9.61
CA MET A 88 -8.34 -0.17 10.94
C MET A 88 -8.21 1.32 11.23
N ILE A 89 -7.88 2.16 10.22
CA ILE A 89 -7.87 3.62 10.35
C ILE A 89 -9.30 4.15 10.58
N GLN A 90 -10.26 3.69 9.78
CA GLN A 90 -11.66 4.13 9.87
C GLN A 90 -12.31 3.73 11.21
N GLU A 91 -11.95 2.57 11.75
CA GLU A 91 -12.38 2.08 13.06
C GLU A 91 -11.53 2.63 14.22
N GLU A 92 -10.56 3.51 13.93
CA GLU A 92 -9.61 4.11 14.88
C GLU A 92 -8.80 3.08 15.70
N ASN A 93 -8.64 1.86 15.16
CA ASN A 93 -7.82 0.81 15.77
C ASN A 93 -6.32 1.12 15.68
N ILE A 94 -5.91 1.88 14.67
CA ILE A 94 -4.56 2.44 14.51
C ILE A 94 -4.62 3.96 14.34
N ASP A 95 -3.53 4.66 14.69
CA ASP A 95 -3.50 6.12 14.65
C ASP A 95 -3.18 6.67 13.28
N CYS A 96 -2.25 6.03 12.57
CA CYS A 96 -1.84 6.44 11.23
C CYS A 96 -1.35 5.23 10.42
N ALA A 97 -1.15 5.44 9.13
CA ALA A 97 -0.61 4.42 8.25
C ALA A 97 0.21 5.02 7.11
N VAL A 98 1.19 4.26 6.62
CA VAL A 98 1.81 4.45 5.31
C VAL A 98 1.33 3.33 4.41
N MET A 99 0.55 3.69 3.40
CA MET A 99 -0.15 2.72 2.57
C MET A 99 -0.28 3.16 1.12
N ALA A 100 -0.47 2.19 0.24
CA ALA A 100 -0.88 2.50 -1.11
C ALA A 100 -2.39 2.76 -1.15
N VAL A 101 -2.80 3.86 -1.76
CA VAL A 101 -4.19 4.25 -1.94
C VAL A 101 -4.60 4.20 -3.41
N MET A 102 -5.87 3.92 -3.64
CA MET A 102 -6.52 3.96 -4.95
C MET A 102 -7.61 5.04 -4.88
N GLY A 103 -7.19 6.32 -5.05
CA GLY A 103 -8.05 7.44 -4.69
C GLY A 103 -8.09 7.72 -3.19
N THR A 104 -8.74 8.80 -2.81
CA THR A 104 -8.82 9.27 -1.40
C THR A 104 -10.24 9.27 -0.86
N GLU A 105 -11.21 8.71 -1.58
CA GLU A 105 -12.65 8.78 -1.29
C GLU A 105 -13.00 8.14 0.07
N ASN A 106 -12.15 7.24 0.55
CA ASN A 106 -12.33 6.58 1.84
C ASN A 106 -11.92 7.41 3.05
N PHE A 107 -11.33 8.59 2.84
CA PHE A 107 -10.73 9.42 3.87
C PHE A 107 -11.09 10.90 3.67
N SER A 108 -11.11 11.67 4.76
CA SER A 108 -11.20 13.12 4.64
C SER A 108 -9.90 13.69 4.05
N PRO A 109 -9.96 14.71 3.18
CA PRO A 109 -8.74 15.30 2.59
C PRO A 109 -7.70 15.77 3.61
N SER A 110 -8.15 16.23 4.80
CA SER A 110 -7.29 16.63 5.91
C SER A 110 -6.49 15.48 6.52
N ASP A 111 -6.98 14.25 6.37
CA ASP A 111 -6.44 13.07 7.01
C ASP A 111 -5.49 12.29 6.09
N VAL A 112 -5.31 12.75 4.86
CA VAL A 112 -4.45 12.13 3.85
C VAL A 112 -3.34 13.09 3.41
N THR A 113 -2.13 12.58 3.32
CA THR A 113 -1.00 13.29 2.72
C THR A 113 -0.37 12.37 1.68
N ILE A 114 -0.45 12.75 0.41
CA ILE A 114 0.22 12.01 -0.66
C ILE A 114 1.73 12.15 -0.47
N LEU A 115 2.44 11.04 -0.48
CA LEU A 115 3.89 10.93 -0.29
C LEU A 115 4.64 10.75 -1.61
N GLY A 116 3.96 10.27 -2.65
CA GLY A 116 4.51 10.00 -3.97
C GLY A 116 3.81 8.85 -4.66
N GLU A 117 4.42 8.38 -5.73
CA GLU A 117 3.93 7.27 -6.54
C GLU A 117 4.91 6.11 -6.53
N GLU A 118 4.40 4.92 -6.78
CA GLU A 118 5.21 3.71 -6.97
C GLU A 118 4.80 3.01 -8.27
N THR A 119 5.77 2.83 -9.16
CA THR A 119 5.60 2.07 -10.41
C THR A 119 5.45 0.58 -10.11
N LEU A 120 4.52 -0.08 -10.78
CA LEU A 120 4.38 -1.52 -10.78
C LEU A 120 5.23 -2.12 -11.91
N LEU A 121 5.81 -3.27 -11.63
CA LEU A 121 6.64 -4.03 -12.54
C LEU A 121 6.09 -5.44 -12.72
N LEU A 122 6.26 -6.01 -13.90
CA LEU A 122 6.14 -7.44 -14.13
C LEU A 122 7.46 -8.11 -13.73
N ALA A 123 7.39 -9.13 -12.89
CA ALA A 123 8.52 -9.94 -12.45
C ALA A 123 8.42 -11.36 -13.02
N ILE A 124 9.46 -11.79 -13.72
CA ILE A 124 9.50 -13.07 -14.45
C ILE A 124 10.81 -13.81 -14.13
N PRO A 125 10.81 -15.15 -14.07
CA PRO A 125 12.06 -15.90 -13.99
C PRO A 125 13.00 -15.56 -15.15
N LYS A 126 14.27 -15.31 -14.85
CA LYS A 126 15.25 -14.86 -15.86
C LYS A 126 15.46 -15.86 -17.00
N ASN A 127 15.23 -17.13 -16.73
CA ASN A 127 15.30 -18.22 -17.72
C ASN A 127 14.01 -18.50 -18.48
N HIS A 128 12.91 -17.77 -18.18
CA HIS A 128 11.62 -17.92 -18.85
C HIS A 128 11.72 -17.52 -20.33
N ASP A 129 10.98 -18.19 -21.21
CA ASP A 129 11.03 -17.90 -22.66
C ASP A 129 10.61 -16.48 -23.00
N PHE A 130 9.65 -15.93 -22.26
CA PHE A 130 9.29 -14.52 -22.34
C PHE A 130 10.51 -13.60 -22.10
N ALA A 131 11.32 -13.91 -21.08
CA ALA A 131 12.51 -13.09 -20.77
C ALA A 131 13.62 -13.20 -21.82
N LYS A 132 13.67 -14.32 -22.55
CA LYS A 132 14.57 -14.52 -23.70
C LYS A 132 14.06 -13.74 -24.94
N LYS A 133 12.74 -13.72 -25.15
CA LYS A 133 12.08 -13.01 -26.28
C LYS A 133 12.16 -11.49 -26.10
N TYR A 134 11.87 -10.98 -24.89
CA TYR A 134 11.84 -9.56 -24.58
C TYR A 134 13.09 -9.17 -23.80
N THR A 135 14.15 -8.74 -24.53
CA THR A 135 15.46 -8.43 -23.92
C THR A 135 15.54 -7.04 -23.29
N GLY A 136 14.65 -6.10 -23.66
CA GLY A 136 14.55 -4.75 -23.07
C GLY A 136 14.04 -4.74 -21.64
N ASP A 137 13.89 -3.53 -21.06
CA ASP A 137 13.44 -3.30 -19.69
C ASP A 137 11.97 -2.88 -19.59
N SER A 138 11.27 -2.86 -20.73
CA SER A 138 9.84 -2.51 -20.81
C SER A 138 9.09 -3.49 -21.67
N VAL A 139 7.81 -3.71 -21.35
CA VAL A 139 6.94 -4.61 -22.09
C VAL A 139 5.52 -4.04 -22.15
N SER A 140 4.86 -4.23 -23.30
CA SER A 140 3.45 -3.85 -23.46
C SER A 140 2.52 -4.85 -22.80
N TRP A 141 1.33 -4.38 -22.40
CA TRP A 141 0.29 -5.25 -21.89
C TRP A 141 -0.14 -6.30 -22.91
N ASN A 142 -0.20 -5.94 -24.21
CA ASN A 142 -0.54 -6.90 -25.26
C ASN A 142 0.44 -8.07 -25.30
N ALA A 143 1.74 -7.80 -25.20
CA ALA A 143 2.74 -8.88 -25.16
C ALA A 143 2.53 -9.81 -23.94
N ILE A 144 2.11 -9.25 -22.79
CA ILE A 144 1.77 -10.04 -21.59
C ILE A 144 0.56 -10.93 -21.88
N PHE A 145 -0.50 -10.39 -22.48
CA PHE A 145 -1.72 -11.13 -22.76
C PHE A 145 -1.53 -12.23 -23.82
N GLU A 146 -0.69 -11.98 -24.82
CA GLU A 146 -0.41 -12.93 -25.88
C GLU A 146 0.54 -14.06 -25.43
N ASP A 147 1.67 -13.70 -24.85
CA ASP A 147 2.77 -14.62 -24.59
C ASP A 147 2.79 -15.23 -23.16
N LEU A 148 2.00 -14.69 -22.23
CA LEU A 148 1.87 -15.23 -20.87
C LEU A 148 0.47 -15.79 -20.57
N LYS A 149 -0.37 -16.00 -21.59
CA LYS A 149 -1.73 -16.55 -21.40
C LYS A 149 -1.75 -17.90 -20.70
N ASP A 150 -0.76 -18.73 -20.95
CA ASP A 150 -0.62 -20.07 -20.37
C ASP A 150 0.34 -20.09 -19.16
N ALA A 151 0.91 -18.95 -18.77
CA ALA A 151 1.83 -18.87 -17.65
C ALA A 151 1.10 -18.93 -16.30
N ASN A 152 1.78 -19.47 -15.30
CA ASN A 152 1.29 -19.45 -13.93
C ASN A 152 1.44 -18.04 -13.34
N PHE A 153 0.35 -17.42 -12.91
CA PHE A 153 0.37 -16.16 -12.20
C PHE A 153 0.35 -16.37 -10.68
N LEU A 154 1.28 -15.73 -10.01
CA LEU A 154 1.38 -15.65 -8.55
C LEU A 154 0.86 -14.27 -8.14
N LEU A 155 -0.38 -14.16 -7.71
CA LEU A 155 -1.04 -12.87 -7.51
C LEU A 155 -1.14 -12.49 -6.02
N SER A 156 -1.19 -11.20 -5.75
CA SER A 156 -1.59 -10.71 -4.42
C SER A 156 -3.06 -11.08 -4.14
N LYS A 157 -3.41 -11.27 -2.87
CA LYS A 157 -4.81 -11.49 -2.47
C LYS A 157 -5.66 -10.25 -2.77
N LYS A 158 -6.97 -10.45 -2.93
CA LYS A 158 -7.95 -9.35 -3.01
C LYS A 158 -7.80 -8.41 -1.80
N GLY A 159 -8.04 -7.12 -2.02
CA GLY A 159 -7.82 -6.07 -1.02
C GLY A 159 -6.38 -5.49 -1.01
N SER A 160 -5.48 -6.03 -1.84
CA SER A 160 -4.19 -5.40 -2.15
C SER A 160 -4.37 -4.38 -3.29
N SER A 161 -3.73 -3.21 -3.19
CA SER A 161 -3.77 -2.19 -4.25
C SER A 161 -3.17 -2.70 -5.57
N ILE A 162 -2.11 -3.50 -5.53
CA ILE A 162 -1.55 -4.15 -6.73
C ILE A 162 -2.62 -5.03 -7.38
N ARG A 163 -3.29 -5.88 -6.59
CA ARG A 163 -4.32 -6.77 -7.10
C ARG A 163 -5.48 -5.99 -7.74
N THR A 164 -5.91 -4.92 -7.14
CA THR A 164 -7.00 -4.07 -7.68
C THR A 164 -6.63 -3.50 -9.04
N ILE A 165 -5.41 -2.95 -9.19
CA ILE A 165 -4.93 -2.40 -10.47
C ILE A 165 -4.84 -3.49 -11.54
N ILE A 166 -4.24 -4.63 -11.20
CA ILE A 166 -4.03 -5.72 -12.16
C ILE A 166 -5.34 -6.37 -12.58
N ASP A 167 -6.27 -6.59 -11.65
CA ASP A 167 -7.60 -7.13 -11.97
C ASP A 167 -8.38 -6.18 -12.90
N TYR A 168 -8.25 -4.85 -12.70
CA TYR A 168 -8.85 -3.87 -13.60
C TYR A 168 -8.32 -4.01 -15.03
N VAL A 169 -6.98 -4.09 -15.19
CA VAL A 169 -6.37 -4.27 -16.52
C VAL A 169 -6.77 -5.58 -17.15
N PHE A 170 -6.75 -6.66 -16.40
CA PHE A 170 -7.15 -7.98 -16.90
C PHE A 170 -8.61 -7.99 -17.36
N THR A 171 -9.51 -7.38 -16.57
CA THR A 171 -10.93 -7.27 -16.93
C THR A 171 -11.13 -6.40 -18.18
N ALA A 172 -10.43 -5.28 -18.29
CA ALA A 172 -10.53 -4.38 -19.44
C ALA A 172 -10.07 -5.02 -20.77
N HIS A 173 -9.26 -6.08 -20.71
CA HIS A 173 -8.73 -6.80 -21.87
C HIS A 173 -9.26 -8.24 -21.99
N ASP A 174 -10.29 -8.59 -21.23
CA ASP A 174 -10.88 -9.93 -21.18
C ASP A 174 -9.83 -11.04 -20.97
N PHE A 175 -8.80 -10.72 -20.15
CA PHE A 175 -7.71 -11.64 -19.87
C PHE A 175 -7.98 -12.42 -18.57
N GLN A 176 -7.94 -13.74 -18.66
CA GLN A 176 -8.13 -14.66 -17.54
C GLN A 176 -6.78 -15.28 -17.16
N PRO A 177 -6.09 -14.80 -16.11
CA PRO A 177 -4.81 -15.37 -15.70
C PRO A 177 -4.98 -16.78 -15.12
N ASN A 178 -4.09 -17.71 -15.47
CA ASN A 178 -3.98 -18.96 -14.76
C ASN A 178 -3.37 -18.69 -13.38
N THR A 179 -4.24 -18.42 -12.39
CA THR A 179 -3.81 -18.08 -11.03
C THR A 179 -3.45 -19.33 -10.25
N MET A 180 -2.17 -19.63 -10.14
CA MET A 180 -1.66 -20.80 -9.41
C MET A 180 -1.63 -20.57 -7.90
N PHE A 181 -1.32 -19.35 -7.45
CA PHE A 181 -1.06 -19.06 -6.04
C PHE A 181 -1.47 -17.62 -5.68
N GLN A 182 -1.97 -17.42 -4.45
CA GLN A 182 -2.34 -16.10 -3.96
C GLN A 182 -1.80 -15.85 -2.55
N THR A 183 -1.00 -14.78 -2.37
CA THR A 183 -0.47 -14.38 -1.08
C THR A 183 -0.24 -12.87 -1.02
N ASN A 184 -0.22 -12.30 0.18
CA ASN A 184 0.25 -10.93 0.40
C ASN A 184 1.75 -10.86 0.76
N SER A 185 2.42 -12.01 0.89
CA SER A 185 3.85 -12.06 1.16
C SER A 185 4.66 -11.86 -0.11
N ILE A 186 5.22 -10.69 -0.30
CA ILE A 186 6.11 -10.37 -1.42
C ILE A 186 7.39 -11.24 -1.39
N LEU A 187 7.91 -11.54 -0.21
CA LEU A 187 9.07 -12.42 -0.06
C LEU A 187 8.78 -13.81 -0.64
N THR A 188 7.65 -14.39 -0.26
CA THR A 188 7.22 -15.70 -0.77
C THR A 188 7.01 -15.67 -2.28
N THR A 189 6.28 -14.66 -2.79
CA THR A 189 6.01 -14.53 -4.23
C THR A 189 7.30 -14.39 -5.02
N ARG A 190 8.21 -13.54 -4.58
CA ARG A 190 9.50 -13.32 -5.25
C ARG A 190 10.39 -14.57 -5.22
N ALA A 191 10.47 -15.25 -4.08
CA ALA A 191 11.19 -16.52 -4.00
C ALA A 191 10.66 -17.56 -5.00
N MET A 192 9.32 -17.68 -5.13
CA MET A 192 8.70 -18.58 -6.09
C MET A 192 8.98 -18.19 -7.54
N VAL A 193 8.95 -16.90 -7.88
CA VAL A 193 9.37 -16.41 -9.21
C VAL A 193 10.82 -16.78 -9.49
N GLY A 194 11.74 -16.51 -8.53
CA GLY A 194 13.14 -16.87 -8.67
C GLY A 194 13.42 -18.36 -8.84
N MET A 195 12.49 -19.22 -8.39
CA MET A 195 12.51 -20.68 -8.58
C MET A 195 11.87 -21.12 -9.91
N GLY A 196 11.34 -20.22 -10.72
CA GLY A 196 10.71 -20.57 -12.00
C GLY A 196 9.27 -21.05 -11.91
N ILE A 197 8.59 -20.85 -10.76
CA ILE A 197 7.23 -21.38 -10.54
C ILE A 197 6.17 -20.59 -11.31
N GLY A 198 6.39 -19.29 -11.52
CA GLY A 198 5.45 -18.45 -12.24
C GLY A 198 5.90 -16.99 -12.33
N VAL A 199 4.98 -16.13 -12.76
CA VAL A 199 5.19 -14.69 -12.96
C VAL A 199 4.32 -13.89 -12.02
N THR A 200 4.68 -12.62 -11.73
CA THR A 200 3.92 -11.79 -10.82
C THR A 200 4.07 -10.30 -11.13
N PHE A 201 3.25 -9.49 -10.47
CA PHE A 201 3.38 -8.03 -10.46
C PHE A 201 3.79 -7.56 -9.06
N ILE A 202 4.77 -6.66 -9.00
CA ILE A 202 5.26 -6.10 -7.74
C ILE A 202 5.49 -4.59 -7.86
N GLY A 203 5.56 -3.89 -6.72
CA GLY A 203 6.03 -2.50 -6.70
C GLY A 203 7.55 -2.42 -6.91
N LYS A 204 8.02 -1.35 -7.57
CA LYS A 204 9.45 -1.08 -7.82
C LYS A 204 10.30 -1.15 -6.54
N SER A 205 9.75 -0.72 -5.40
CA SER A 205 10.44 -0.80 -4.09
C SER A 205 10.75 -2.23 -3.63
N CYS A 206 10.08 -3.23 -4.22
CA CYS A 206 10.21 -4.64 -3.87
C CYS A 206 11.22 -5.40 -4.77
N VAL A 207 11.87 -4.74 -5.71
CA VAL A 207 12.89 -5.33 -6.59
C VAL A 207 14.06 -5.86 -5.76
N SER A 208 14.45 -7.10 -6.03
CA SER A 208 15.60 -7.82 -5.48
C SER A 208 15.82 -9.10 -6.29
N ASP A 209 16.90 -9.83 -6.01
CA ASP A 209 17.20 -11.14 -6.66
C ASP A 209 17.29 -11.02 -8.20
N GLU A 210 17.88 -9.92 -8.71
CA GLU A 210 18.01 -9.65 -10.13
C GLU A 210 18.93 -10.63 -10.89
N ASP A 211 19.65 -11.45 -10.18
CA ASP A 211 20.37 -12.60 -10.73
C ASP A 211 19.43 -13.71 -11.24
N LYS A 212 18.25 -13.85 -10.62
CA LYS A 212 17.24 -14.89 -10.90
C LYS A 212 15.96 -14.36 -11.55
N ILE A 213 15.64 -13.09 -11.32
CA ILE A 213 14.38 -12.46 -11.74
C ILE A 213 14.68 -11.31 -12.68
N LYS A 214 13.94 -11.25 -13.79
CA LYS A 214 13.89 -10.10 -14.67
C LYS A 214 12.64 -9.29 -14.40
N TYR A 215 12.80 -7.97 -14.35
CA TYR A 215 11.75 -7.01 -14.07
C TYR A 215 11.51 -6.13 -15.30
N TYR A 216 10.25 -5.94 -15.64
CA TYR A 216 9.86 -5.10 -16.76
C TYR A 216 8.96 -3.97 -16.31
N ARG A 217 9.23 -2.77 -16.80
CA ARG A 217 8.27 -1.68 -16.76
C ARG A 217 7.09 -1.99 -17.71
N LEU A 218 5.90 -1.71 -17.24
CA LEU A 218 4.68 -1.94 -18.01
C LEU A 218 4.43 -0.76 -18.95
N ASN A 219 3.95 -1.00 -20.15
CA ASN A 219 3.61 0.05 -21.12
C ASN A 219 2.16 -0.14 -21.63
N PRO A 220 1.23 0.79 -21.33
CA PRO A 220 1.38 1.98 -20.47
C PRO A 220 1.73 1.63 -19.02
N HIS A 221 2.35 2.58 -18.32
CA HIS A 221 2.78 2.39 -16.93
C HIS A 221 1.59 2.16 -16.00
N ALA A 222 1.72 1.19 -15.11
CA ALA A 222 0.83 1.04 -13.97
C ALA A 222 1.53 1.62 -12.72
N VAL A 223 0.86 2.53 -12.03
CA VAL A 223 1.37 3.17 -10.82
C VAL A 223 0.33 3.12 -9.71
N ARG A 224 0.78 3.27 -8.48
CA ARG A 224 -0.09 3.44 -7.31
C ARG A 224 0.40 4.62 -6.48
N GLN A 225 -0.53 5.35 -5.89
CA GLN A 225 -0.19 6.43 -4.98
C GLN A 225 0.17 5.86 -3.61
N ILE A 226 1.19 6.43 -2.98
CA ILE A 226 1.58 6.15 -1.61
C ILE A 226 1.18 7.34 -0.76
N ALA A 227 0.49 7.09 0.33
CA ALA A 227 -0.01 8.13 1.22
C ALA A 227 0.35 7.83 2.68
N PHE A 228 0.52 8.90 3.44
CA PHE A 228 0.35 8.90 4.88
C PHE A 228 -1.10 9.22 5.17
N VAL A 229 -1.76 8.32 5.90
CA VAL A 229 -3.17 8.46 6.30
C VAL A 229 -3.23 8.44 7.81
N GLN A 230 -4.05 9.29 8.40
CA GLN A 230 -4.27 9.36 9.84
C GLN A 230 -5.75 9.17 10.16
N ARG A 231 -6.04 8.68 11.37
CA ARG A 231 -7.42 8.60 11.85
C ARG A 231 -8.02 10.00 12.07
N LYS A 232 -9.31 10.08 12.02
CA LYS A 232 -10.05 11.33 12.24
C LYS A 232 -9.71 11.92 13.62
N ASN A 233 -9.59 13.26 13.67
CA ASN A 233 -9.34 14.01 14.90
C ASN A 233 -8.11 13.57 15.70
N TRP A 234 -7.10 12.97 15.03
CA TRP A 234 -5.85 12.64 15.71
C TRP A 234 -5.07 13.90 16.09
N VAL A 235 -4.84 14.07 17.40
CA VAL A 235 -4.03 15.16 17.91
C VAL A 235 -2.56 14.78 17.82
N LEU A 236 -1.78 15.60 17.09
CA LEU A 236 -0.35 15.39 16.90
C LEU A 236 0.43 16.17 17.96
N HIS A 237 1.06 15.47 18.87
CA HIS A 237 2.09 16.01 19.74
C HIS A 237 3.47 15.97 19.05
N ASP A 238 4.53 16.44 19.71
CA ASP A 238 5.87 16.50 19.10
C ASP A 238 6.36 15.18 18.53
N PRO A 239 6.24 14.00 19.22
CA PRO A 239 6.67 12.73 18.66
C PRO A 239 5.90 12.32 17.40
N GLU A 240 4.57 12.48 17.40
CA GLU A 240 3.70 12.14 16.27
C GLU A 240 3.97 13.06 15.08
N GLN A 241 4.13 14.36 15.34
CA GLN A 241 4.46 15.35 14.30
C GLN A 241 5.85 15.05 13.71
N THR A 242 6.81 14.71 14.54
CA THR A 242 8.17 14.36 14.11
C THR A 242 8.15 13.08 13.29
N LEU A 243 7.37 12.07 13.67
CA LEU A 243 7.18 10.84 12.89
C LEU A 243 6.60 11.17 11.50
N LYS A 244 5.51 11.93 11.45
CA LYS A 244 4.87 12.35 10.20
C LYS A 244 5.84 13.09 9.28
N ASN A 245 6.59 14.06 9.82
CA ASN A 245 7.58 14.83 9.07
C ASN A 245 8.75 13.95 8.59
N SER A 246 9.23 13.03 9.41
CA SER A 246 10.31 12.10 9.04
C SER A 246 9.89 11.17 7.92
N ILE A 247 8.64 10.68 7.95
CA ILE A 247 8.06 9.87 6.87
C ILE A 247 7.98 10.69 5.57
N LYS A 248 7.44 11.92 5.62
CA LYS A 248 7.38 12.82 4.46
C LYS A 248 8.76 13.07 3.86
N ASN A 249 9.75 13.37 4.70
CA ASN A 249 11.11 13.62 4.27
C ASN A 249 11.76 12.38 3.63
N TYR A 250 11.49 11.18 4.16
CA TYR A 250 11.98 9.93 3.57
C TYR A 250 11.50 9.76 2.13
N PHE A 251 10.22 9.96 1.87
CA PHE A 251 9.66 9.83 0.51
C PHE A 251 10.12 10.96 -0.40
N TYR A 252 10.17 12.19 0.09
CA TYR A 252 10.67 13.34 -0.66
C TYR A 252 12.12 13.12 -1.14
N GLN A 253 13.02 12.68 -0.26
CA GLN A 253 14.41 12.38 -0.63
C GLN A 253 14.50 11.24 -1.65
N LYS A 254 13.64 10.24 -1.56
CA LYS A 254 13.56 9.16 -2.54
C LYS A 254 13.14 9.67 -3.91
N THR A 255 12.13 10.54 -3.98
CA THR A 255 11.68 11.14 -5.25
C THR A 255 12.80 11.97 -5.89
N ILE A 256 13.49 12.81 -5.10
CA ILE A 256 14.63 13.58 -5.62
C ILE A 256 15.73 12.66 -6.16
N GLN A 257 16.09 11.60 -5.43
CA GLN A 257 17.11 10.65 -5.87
C GLN A 257 16.73 9.93 -7.17
N SER A 258 15.44 9.59 -7.32
CA SER A 258 14.91 8.98 -8.54
C SER A 258 15.00 9.94 -9.74
N LEU A 259 14.62 11.20 -9.54
CA LEU A 259 14.73 12.25 -10.56
C LEU A 259 16.19 12.50 -10.99
N ILE A 260 17.13 12.58 -10.04
CA ILE A 260 18.55 12.81 -10.34
C ILE A 260 19.15 11.64 -11.14
N ARG A 261 18.67 10.40 -10.88
CA ARG A 261 19.13 9.20 -11.61
C ARG A 261 18.49 9.05 -12.98
N GLY A 262 17.49 9.88 -13.33
CA GLY A 262 16.70 9.72 -14.54
C GLY A 262 15.80 8.48 -14.55
N ASP A 263 15.54 7.92 -13.38
CA ASP A 263 14.77 6.67 -13.23
C ASP A 263 13.27 6.86 -13.44
N GLU A 264 12.78 8.10 -13.48
CA GLU A 264 11.38 8.46 -13.68
C GLU A 264 11.25 9.52 -14.76
N GLU A 265 10.58 9.20 -15.87
CA GLU A 265 9.97 10.22 -16.71
C GLU A 265 8.81 10.84 -15.92
N TYR A 266 8.87 12.16 -15.72
CA TYR A 266 7.77 12.93 -15.14
C TYR A 266 6.63 12.93 -16.16
N LEU A 267 5.68 12.03 -16.00
CA LEU A 267 4.48 11.96 -16.85
C LEU A 267 3.34 12.66 -16.10
N GLU A 268 2.80 13.73 -16.69
CA GLU A 268 1.62 14.42 -16.18
C GLU A 268 0.38 13.53 -16.29
N GLY A 269 -0.37 13.43 -15.17
CA GLY A 269 -1.73 12.88 -15.10
C GLY A 269 -1.83 11.36 -15.08
N THR A 270 -2.33 10.84 -13.97
CA THR A 270 -2.86 9.47 -13.85
C THR A 270 -4.39 9.52 -13.90
N ASP A 271 -5.02 8.52 -14.52
CA ASP A 271 -6.46 8.30 -14.37
C ASP A 271 -6.79 7.83 -12.94
N SER A 272 -8.10 7.72 -12.63
CA SER A 272 -8.59 7.30 -11.32
C SER A 272 -8.15 5.89 -10.89
N TYR A 273 -7.56 5.12 -11.81
CA TYR A 273 -7.07 3.76 -11.59
C TYR A 273 -5.54 3.64 -11.56
N GLY A 274 -4.81 4.78 -11.61
CA GLY A 274 -3.36 4.79 -11.55
C GLY A 274 -2.67 4.48 -12.88
N PHE A 275 -3.40 4.58 -14.02
CA PHE A 275 -2.79 4.50 -15.35
C PHE A 275 -2.34 5.88 -15.81
N ARG A 276 -1.10 5.97 -16.29
CA ARG A 276 -0.63 7.15 -17.00
C ARG A 276 -0.99 7.00 -18.47
N VAL A 277 -1.91 7.83 -18.93
CA VAL A 277 -2.24 7.94 -20.36
C VAL A 277 -1.20 8.85 -21.00
N LYS A 278 -0.42 8.34 -21.97
CA LYS A 278 0.31 9.22 -22.88
C LYS A 278 -0.72 10.03 -23.65
N LYS A 279 -0.64 11.36 -23.54
CA LYS A 279 -1.25 12.23 -24.55
C LYS A 279 -0.42 12.21 -25.82
#